data_ccf33225d22ff49eecea6b22d21fbd28
#
_entry.id   ccf33225d22ff49eecea6b22d21fbd28
#
_cell.length_a   1.000
_cell.length_b   1.000
_cell.length_c   1.000
_cell.angle_alpha   90.00
_cell.angle_beta   90.00
_cell.angle_gamma   90.00
#
_symmetry.space_group_name_H-M   'P 1'
#
loop_
_entity.id
_entity.type
_entity.pdbx_description
1 polymer ?
#
loop_
_entity_poly.entity_id
_entity_poly.type
_entity_poly.pdbx_seq_one_letter_code
_entity_poly.pdbx_strand_id
1 'polypeptide(L)'
;GHETTFAQLVCERLGVPIEQVDIVHGDTGRVQYGIGTLGSRSLALGGSAIAMAIDKIIAKGKRIAARVLEASETDVEFQSGRFSIRGTDRGLAFQEVAFLAHAPAAWPCNEIEPGLEEKAFFDPPNFVFPAGAHICEVEIDPETGKTRFTAYAVVDDFGAILNPMIVDGQVHGGLAQ
;
A
#
# COMPACT_ATOMS: atom_id res chain seq x y z
N GLY A 1 9.64 1.78 -8.29
CA GLY A 1 9.30 1.04 -7.05
C GLY A 1 7.83 1.06 -6.67
N HIS A 2 6.94 1.84 -7.33
CA HIS A 2 5.52 1.95 -6.95
C HIS A 2 4.79 0.61 -7.07
N GLU A 3 4.97 -0.12 -8.15
CA GLU A 3 4.33 -1.43 -8.34
C GLU A 3 4.68 -2.39 -7.19
N THR A 4 5.95 -2.47 -6.85
CA THR A 4 6.42 -3.34 -5.77
C THR A 4 5.86 -2.92 -4.41
N THR A 5 6.01 -1.64 -4.03
CA THR A 5 5.57 -1.17 -2.70
C THR A 5 4.05 -1.22 -2.53
N PHE A 6 3.28 -0.88 -3.56
CA PHE A 6 1.82 -0.96 -3.49
C PHE A 6 1.34 -2.41 -3.46
N ALA A 7 1.97 -3.30 -4.24
CA ALA A 7 1.66 -4.73 -4.19
C ALA A 7 1.98 -5.33 -2.81
N GLN A 8 3.14 -4.99 -2.21
CA GLN A 8 3.48 -5.43 -0.84
C GLN A 8 2.42 -4.99 0.17
N LEU A 9 1.97 -3.72 0.11
CA LEU A 9 0.93 -3.22 1.01
C LEU A 9 -0.38 -4.00 0.87
N VAL A 10 -0.80 -4.30 -0.37
CA VAL A 10 -2.02 -5.07 -0.65
C VAL A 10 -1.87 -6.50 -0.13
N CYS A 11 -0.75 -7.16 -0.41
CA CYS A 11 -0.48 -8.54 0.02
C CYS A 11 -0.48 -8.66 1.54
N GLU A 12 0.20 -7.75 2.22
CA GLU A 12 0.28 -7.75 3.69
C GLU A 12 -1.10 -7.55 4.32
N ARG A 13 -1.90 -6.63 3.77
CA ARG A 13 -3.22 -6.28 4.32
C ARG A 13 -4.30 -7.28 3.98
N LEU A 14 -4.31 -7.86 2.78
CA LEU A 14 -5.35 -8.80 2.32
C LEU A 14 -4.94 -10.27 2.41
N GLY A 15 -3.65 -10.57 2.64
CA GLY A 15 -3.16 -11.95 2.69
C GLY A 15 -3.22 -12.66 1.34
N VAL A 16 -3.11 -11.92 0.24
CA VAL A 16 -3.08 -12.46 -1.12
C VAL A 16 -1.65 -12.58 -1.64
N PRO A 17 -1.33 -13.58 -2.48
CA PRO A 17 -0.01 -13.69 -3.11
C PRO A 17 0.31 -12.48 -3.99
N ILE A 18 1.59 -12.07 -4.02
CA ILE A 18 2.01 -10.88 -4.77
C ILE A 18 1.80 -11.04 -6.28
N GLU A 19 1.89 -12.27 -6.78
CA GLU A 19 1.69 -12.63 -8.17
C GLU A 19 0.23 -12.46 -8.64
N GLN A 20 -0.69 -12.28 -7.69
CA GLN A 20 -2.11 -12.03 -7.95
C GLN A 20 -2.49 -10.55 -7.85
N VAL A 21 -1.51 -9.66 -7.67
CA VAL A 21 -1.74 -8.23 -7.51
C VAL A 21 -1.17 -7.47 -8.70
N ASP A 22 -2.06 -6.91 -9.51
CA ASP A 22 -1.69 -6.01 -10.61
C ASP A 22 -1.83 -4.55 -10.15
N ILE A 23 -0.73 -3.81 -10.21
CA ILE A 23 -0.73 -2.38 -9.93
C ILE A 23 -0.84 -1.60 -11.23
N VAL A 24 -1.88 -0.79 -11.34
CA VAL A 24 -2.11 0.09 -12.49
C VAL A 24 -2.00 1.54 -12.07
N HIS A 25 -1.07 2.27 -12.66
CA HIS A 25 -0.89 3.70 -12.46
C HIS A 25 -0.55 4.39 -13.78
N GLY A 26 -0.76 5.71 -13.85
CA GLY A 26 -0.47 6.49 -15.06
C GLY A 26 -1.43 6.27 -16.24
N ASP A 27 -2.45 5.44 -16.08
CA ASP A 27 -3.48 5.19 -17.10
C ASP A 27 -4.74 6.01 -16.77
N THR A 28 -4.95 7.10 -17.49
CA THR A 28 -6.11 7.99 -17.28
C THR A 28 -7.45 7.36 -17.67
N GLY A 29 -7.45 6.25 -18.39
CA GLY A 29 -8.65 5.46 -18.69
C GLY A 29 -9.12 4.60 -17.50
N ARG A 30 -8.21 4.28 -16.58
CA ARG A 30 -8.47 3.40 -15.42
C ARG A 30 -8.36 4.13 -14.08
N VAL A 31 -7.47 5.10 -13.99
CA VAL A 31 -7.23 5.89 -12.76
C VAL A 31 -8.01 7.19 -12.85
N GLN A 32 -9.00 7.34 -12.01
CA GLN A 32 -9.96 8.45 -12.05
C GLN A 32 -9.32 9.82 -11.83
N TYR A 33 -8.33 9.91 -10.92
CA TYR A 33 -7.69 11.16 -10.54
C TYR A 33 -6.27 10.92 -10.04
N GLY A 34 -5.35 11.79 -10.43
CA GLY A 34 -3.98 11.78 -9.93
C GLY A 34 -3.19 12.94 -10.55
N ILE A 35 -2.24 13.48 -9.80
CA ILE A 35 -1.37 14.59 -10.22
C ILE A 35 0.07 14.15 -10.48
N GLY A 36 0.34 12.85 -10.45
CA GLY A 36 1.67 12.29 -10.62
C GLY A 36 2.51 12.28 -9.34
N THR A 37 3.78 11.91 -9.49
CA THR A 37 4.76 11.84 -8.41
C THR A 37 5.45 13.18 -8.21
N LEU A 38 5.29 13.77 -7.05
CA LEU A 38 5.90 15.03 -6.63
C LEU A 38 6.43 14.92 -5.20
N GLY A 39 7.62 15.45 -4.93
CA GLY A 39 8.15 15.63 -3.58
C GLY A 39 8.22 14.33 -2.77
N SER A 40 8.54 13.20 -3.41
CA SER A 40 8.73 11.87 -2.77
C SER A 40 7.55 11.40 -1.92
N ARG A 41 6.32 11.74 -2.28
CA ARG A 41 5.12 11.47 -1.46
C ARG A 41 4.18 10.40 -2.04
N SER A 42 4.57 9.69 -3.10
CA SER A 42 3.68 8.71 -3.75
C SER A 42 3.23 7.60 -2.82
N LEU A 43 4.10 7.09 -1.95
CA LEU A 43 3.71 6.08 -0.97
C LEU A 43 2.78 6.66 0.10
N ALA A 44 3.07 7.87 0.59
CA ALA A 44 2.23 8.53 1.59
C ALA A 44 0.81 8.79 1.07
N LEU A 45 0.66 9.24 -0.18
CA LEU A 45 -0.66 9.52 -0.77
C LEU A 45 -1.32 8.26 -1.33
N GLY A 46 -0.66 7.60 -2.27
CA GLY A 46 -1.20 6.42 -2.95
C GLY A 46 -1.33 5.23 -2.00
N GLY A 47 -0.34 4.98 -1.16
CA GLY A 47 -0.38 3.92 -0.16
C GLY A 47 -1.49 4.14 0.88
N SER A 48 -1.70 5.37 1.34
CA SER A 48 -2.81 5.69 2.25
C SER A 48 -4.17 5.50 1.58
N ALA A 49 -4.33 5.95 0.33
CA ALA A 49 -5.56 5.72 -0.43
C ALA A 49 -5.84 4.23 -0.63
N ILE A 50 -4.82 3.43 -0.96
CA ILE A 50 -4.92 1.97 -1.07
C ILE A 50 -5.34 1.37 0.27
N ALA A 51 -4.70 1.75 1.38
CA ALA A 51 -5.05 1.26 2.72
C ALA A 51 -6.52 1.56 3.07
N MET A 52 -6.99 2.78 2.81
CA MET A 52 -8.40 3.16 3.01
C MET A 52 -9.37 2.36 2.13
N ALA A 53 -9.00 2.07 0.88
CA ALA A 53 -9.81 1.22 0.01
C ALA A 53 -9.85 -0.23 0.52
N ILE A 54 -8.72 -0.76 0.98
CA ILE A 54 -8.62 -2.08 1.59
C ILE A 54 -9.51 -2.17 2.84
N ASP A 55 -9.52 -1.15 3.70
CA ASP A 55 -10.38 -1.12 4.89
C ASP A 55 -11.87 -1.23 4.53
N LYS A 56 -12.30 -0.55 3.45
CA LYS A 56 -13.66 -0.67 2.92
C LYS A 56 -13.94 -2.08 2.38
N ILE A 57 -12.99 -2.67 1.64
CA ILE A 57 -13.09 -4.05 1.14
C ILE A 57 -13.23 -5.04 2.30
N ILE A 58 -12.40 -4.90 3.35
CA ILE A 58 -12.48 -5.76 4.54
C ILE A 58 -13.82 -5.59 5.25
N ALA A 59 -14.28 -4.35 5.44
CA ALA A 59 -15.57 -4.08 6.07
C ALA A 59 -16.72 -4.73 5.29
N LYS A 60 -16.75 -4.57 3.96
CA LYS A 60 -17.72 -5.22 3.09
C LYS A 60 -17.60 -6.75 3.14
N GLY A 61 -16.38 -7.27 3.11
CA GLY A 61 -16.09 -8.69 3.25
C GLY A 61 -16.60 -9.29 4.57
N LYS A 62 -16.46 -8.56 5.68
CA LYS A 62 -17.02 -8.96 6.98
C LYS A 62 -18.54 -9.09 6.95
N ARG A 63 -19.23 -8.14 6.30
CA ARG A 63 -20.70 -8.20 6.14
C ARG A 63 -21.13 -9.43 5.33
N ILE A 64 -20.42 -9.73 4.23
CA ILE A 64 -20.67 -10.92 3.41
C ILE A 64 -20.42 -12.19 4.23
N ALA A 65 -19.25 -12.28 4.87
CA ALA A 65 -18.89 -13.44 5.69
C ALA A 65 -19.87 -13.66 6.86
N ALA A 66 -20.27 -12.60 7.55
CA ALA A 66 -21.26 -12.65 8.62
C ALA A 66 -22.59 -13.26 8.14
N ARG A 67 -23.05 -12.83 6.96
CA ARG A 67 -24.28 -13.35 6.35
C ARG A 67 -24.19 -14.84 6.03
N VAL A 68 -23.10 -15.24 5.37
CA VAL A 68 -22.88 -16.63 4.95
C VAL A 68 -22.66 -17.56 6.13
N LEU A 69 -21.96 -17.08 7.16
CA LEU A 69 -21.68 -17.83 8.38
C LEU A 69 -22.79 -17.75 9.42
N GLU A 70 -23.89 -17.04 9.14
CA GLU A 70 -25.00 -16.82 10.08
C GLU A 70 -24.51 -16.30 11.45
N ALA A 71 -23.67 -15.24 11.41
CA ALA A 71 -23.06 -14.62 12.58
C ALA A 71 -23.31 -13.11 12.62
N SER A 72 -23.05 -12.48 13.76
CA SER A 72 -23.03 -11.02 13.84
C SER A 72 -21.78 -10.47 13.14
N GLU A 73 -21.91 -9.34 12.43
CA GLU A 73 -20.78 -8.65 11.80
C GLU A 73 -19.68 -8.27 12.81
N THR A 74 -20.09 -7.95 14.06
CA THR A 74 -19.17 -7.61 15.14
C THR A 74 -18.34 -8.79 15.64
N ASP A 75 -18.75 -10.01 15.34
CA ASP A 75 -18.06 -11.23 15.73
C ASP A 75 -17.13 -11.74 14.62
N VAL A 76 -17.18 -11.14 13.42
CA VAL A 76 -16.30 -11.49 12.32
C VAL A 76 -15.02 -10.69 12.39
N GLU A 77 -13.90 -11.38 12.47
CA GLU A 77 -12.55 -10.83 12.39
C GLU A 77 -11.93 -11.14 11.02
N PHE A 78 -11.02 -10.25 10.57
CA PHE A 78 -10.22 -10.52 9.38
C PHE A 78 -8.75 -10.50 9.74
N GLN A 79 -8.07 -11.59 9.46
CA GLN A 79 -6.65 -11.73 9.69
C GLN A 79 -6.03 -12.67 8.66
N SER A 80 -4.85 -12.30 8.13
CA SER A 80 -4.06 -13.13 7.21
C SER A 80 -4.87 -13.75 6.06
N GLY A 81 -5.71 -12.95 5.40
CA GLY A 81 -6.52 -13.40 4.27
C GLY A 81 -7.72 -14.26 4.61
N ARG A 82 -8.16 -14.27 5.87
CA ARG A 82 -9.30 -15.08 6.32
C ARG A 82 -10.27 -14.26 7.16
N PHE A 83 -11.55 -14.41 6.88
CA PHE A 83 -12.65 -13.96 7.72
C PHE A 83 -13.05 -15.10 8.66
N SER A 84 -13.04 -14.90 9.96
CA SER A 84 -13.33 -15.91 10.96
C SER A 84 -14.28 -15.39 12.03
N ILE A 85 -15.12 -16.26 12.60
CA ILE A 85 -15.95 -15.93 13.75
C ILE A 85 -15.10 -16.05 15.01
N ARG A 86 -15.02 -14.97 15.77
CA ARG A 86 -14.25 -14.89 17.02
C ARG A 86 -14.53 -16.08 17.94
N GLY A 87 -13.49 -16.74 18.42
CA GLY A 87 -13.59 -17.87 19.35
C GLY A 87 -14.04 -19.19 18.73
N THR A 88 -14.08 -19.29 17.39
CA THR A 88 -14.44 -20.52 16.67
C THR A 88 -13.43 -20.82 15.57
N ASP A 89 -13.52 -22.02 14.99
CA ASP A 89 -12.79 -22.44 13.78
C ASP A 89 -13.54 -22.11 12.46
N ARG A 90 -14.77 -21.59 12.58
CA ARG A 90 -15.61 -21.22 11.42
C ARG A 90 -15.06 -19.97 10.72
N GLY A 91 -14.95 -20.02 9.42
CA GLY A 91 -14.49 -18.87 8.64
C GLY A 91 -14.40 -19.15 7.15
N LEU A 92 -14.15 -18.11 6.37
CA LEU A 92 -14.03 -18.12 4.93
C LEU A 92 -12.69 -17.47 4.52
N ALA A 93 -12.03 -18.00 3.51
CA ALA A 93 -10.88 -17.36 2.91
C ALA A 93 -11.30 -16.08 2.16
N PHE A 94 -10.37 -15.14 1.98
CA PHE A 94 -10.63 -13.91 1.23
C PHE A 94 -11.17 -14.20 -0.18
N GLN A 95 -10.58 -15.18 -0.88
CA GLN A 95 -10.99 -15.58 -2.22
C GLN A 95 -12.41 -16.13 -2.27
N GLU A 96 -12.84 -16.88 -1.23
CA GLU A 96 -14.20 -17.36 -1.13
C GLU A 96 -15.20 -16.20 -0.98
N VAL A 97 -14.87 -15.24 -0.12
CA VAL A 97 -15.69 -14.03 0.06
C VAL A 97 -15.70 -13.18 -1.21
N ALA A 98 -14.56 -13.05 -1.90
CA ALA A 98 -14.48 -12.35 -3.19
C ALA A 98 -15.36 -13.01 -4.25
N PHE A 99 -15.35 -14.34 -4.36
CA PHE A 99 -16.23 -15.09 -5.25
C PHE A 99 -17.71 -14.84 -4.90
N LEU A 100 -18.05 -14.97 -3.63
CA LEU A 100 -19.40 -14.74 -3.15
C LEU A 100 -19.87 -13.31 -3.41
N ALA A 101 -19.00 -12.31 -3.28
CA ALA A 101 -19.31 -10.92 -3.57
C ALA A 101 -19.84 -10.69 -5.00
N HIS A 102 -19.46 -11.53 -5.94
CA HIS A 102 -19.93 -11.49 -7.34
C HIS A 102 -21.09 -12.45 -7.64
N ALA A 103 -21.60 -13.19 -6.63
CA ALA A 103 -22.67 -14.16 -6.77
C ALA A 103 -23.98 -13.63 -6.15
N PRO A 104 -24.75 -12.76 -6.81
CA PRO A 104 -25.91 -12.06 -6.25
C PRO A 104 -27.05 -12.98 -5.79
N ALA A 105 -27.04 -14.26 -6.14
CA ALA A 105 -28.00 -15.24 -5.65
C ALA A 105 -27.80 -15.60 -4.17
N ALA A 106 -26.65 -15.26 -3.57
CA ALA A 106 -26.31 -15.59 -2.18
C ALA A 106 -26.86 -14.59 -1.14
N TRP A 107 -27.25 -13.37 -1.56
CA TRP A 107 -27.84 -12.36 -0.68
C TRP A 107 -28.71 -11.34 -1.44
N PRO A 108 -29.59 -10.63 -0.72
CA PRO A 108 -30.38 -9.55 -1.32
C PRO A 108 -29.49 -8.37 -1.71
N CYS A 109 -29.47 -8.01 -3.01
CA CYS A 109 -28.65 -6.89 -3.55
C CYS A 109 -29.04 -5.51 -2.97
N ASN A 110 -30.17 -5.39 -2.32
CA ASN A 110 -30.60 -4.17 -1.63
C ASN A 110 -29.90 -3.95 -0.28
N GLU A 111 -29.25 -4.97 0.28
CA GLU A 111 -28.49 -4.86 1.54
C GLU A 111 -26.98 -4.70 1.33
N ILE A 112 -26.44 -5.41 0.33
CA ILE A 112 -25.00 -5.38 0.00
C ILE A 112 -24.88 -5.31 -1.53
N GLU A 113 -24.22 -4.29 -2.03
CA GLU A 113 -23.94 -4.16 -3.47
C GLU A 113 -23.01 -5.29 -3.94
N PRO A 114 -23.24 -5.88 -5.14
CA PRO A 114 -22.34 -6.87 -5.71
C PRO A 114 -20.92 -6.37 -5.89
N GLY A 115 -19.93 -7.28 -5.88
CA GLY A 115 -18.52 -6.99 -6.08
C GLY A 115 -17.78 -6.49 -4.83
N LEU A 116 -16.46 -6.41 -4.93
CA LEU A 116 -15.55 -5.86 -3.91
C LEU A 116 -14.76 -4.67 -4.44
N GLU A 117 -15.24 -3.99 -5.47
CA GLU A 117 -14.60 -2.77 -5.96
C GLU A 117 -14.82 -1.63 -4.98
N GLU A 118 -13.72 -1.02 -4.54
CA GLU A 118 -13.77 0.13 -3.64
C GLU A 118 -12.84 1.25 -4.11
N LYS A 119 -13.25 2.48 -3.84
CA LYS A 119 -12.48 3.68 -4.15
C LYS A 119 -12.21 4.48 -2.89
N ALA A 120 -11.00 5.04 -2.81
CA ALA A 120 -10.64 5.96 -1.76
C ALA A 120 -9.76 7.08 -2.31
N PHE A 121 -9.88 8.24 -1.67
CA PHE A 121 -9.04 9.40 -1.91
C PHE A 121 -8.45 9.82 -0.57
N PHE A 122 -7.17 10.11 -0.57
CA PHE A 122 -6.48 10.58 0.61
C PHE A 122 -5.94 11.98 0.36
N ASP A 123 -6.35 12.92 1.19
CA ASP A 123 -5.81 14.27 1.24
C ASP A 123 -5.00 14.42 2.54
N PRO A 124 -3.68 14.62 2.46
CA PRO A 124 -2.86 14.69 3.64
C PRO A 124 -3.14 15.97 4.42
N PRO A 125 -3.31 15.91 5.75
CA PRO A 125 -3.60 17.09 6.57
C PRO A 125 -2.40 18.05 6.65
N ASN A 126 -1.20 17.60 6.29
CA ASN A 126 0.02 18.38 6.31
C ASN A 126 1.07 17.83 5.33
N PHE A 127 2.14 18.57 5.11
CA PHE A 127 3.29 18.08 4.36
C PHE A 127 4.06 17.02 5.16
N VAL A 128 4.56 16.03 4.44
CA VAL A 128 5.42 14.97 4.97
C VAL A 128 6.74 15.01 4.23
N PHE A 129 7.84 15.08 4.96
CA PHE A 129 9.17 15.14 4.38
C PHE A 129 10.06 14.09 5.07
N PRO A 130 10.92 13.37 4.30
CA PRO A 130 12.06 12.70 4.89
C PRO A 130 13.05 13.76 5.42
N ALA A 131 13.81 13.39 6.43
CA ALA A 131 14.85 14.25 6.99
C ALA A 131 16.18 13.52 6.95
N GLY A 132 17.27 14.24 6.70
CA GLY A 132 18.58 13.62 6.65
C GLY A 132 19.71 14.61 6.81
N ALA A 133 20.91 14.07 7.03
CA ALA A 133 22.16 14.80 7.07
C ALA A 133 23.18 14.12 6.15
N HIS A 134 23.81 14.92 5.29
CA HIS A 134 24.81 14.47 4.34
C HIS A 134 26.12 15.19 4.62
N ILE A 135 27.21 14.46 4.71
CA ILE A 135 28.56 14.99 4.89
C ILE A 135 29.41 14.51 3.72
N CYS A 136 29.98 15.46 3.00
CA CYS A 136 30.89 15.19 1.89
C CYS A 136 32.30 15.75 2.21
N GLU A 137 33.28 14.88 2.21
CA GLU A 137 34.69 15.24 2.33
C GLU A 137 35.30 15.33 0.93
N VAL A 138 35.96 16.44 0.65
CA VAL A 138 36.55 16.67 -0.67
C VAL A 138 38.01 17.11 -0.54
N GLU A 139 38.82 16.71 -1.50
CA GLU A 139 40.18 17.18 -1.70
C GLU A 139 40.25 17.97 -3.03
N ILE A 140 40.83 19.14 -2.97
CA ILE A 140 41.01 20.00 -4.15
C ILE A 140 42.49 20.09 -4.47
N ASP A 141 42.87 19.72 -5.68
CA ASP A 141 44.21 19.90 -6.19
C ASP A 141 44.45 21.40 -6.41
N PRO A 142 45.42 22.01 -5.67
CA PRO A 142 45.64 23.46 -5.76
C PRO A 142 46.21 23.93 -7.09
N GLU A 143 46.84 23.04 -7.89
CA GLU A 143 47.44 23.41 -9.17
C GLU A 143 46.42 23.33 -10.31
N THR A 144 45.51 22.36 -10.27
CA THR A 144 44.56 22.10 -11.35
C THR A 144 43.13 22.48 -11.05
N GLY A 145 42.80 22.68 -9.76
CA GLY A 145 41.44 22.93 -9.29
C GLY A 145 40.54 21.69 -9.34
N LYS A 146 41.07 20.51 -9.64
CA LYS A 146 40.28 19.26 -9.68
C LYS A 146 39.84 18.88 -8.29
N THR A 147 38.54 18.60 -8.18
CA THR A 147 37.92 18.11 -6.94
C THR A 147 37.84 16.58 -6.98
N ARG A 148 38.23 15.95 -5.86
CA ARG A 148 38.07 14.52 -5.63
C ARG A 148 37.26 14.31 -4.34
N PHE A 149 36.23 13.45 -4.40
CA PHE A 149 35.53 13.00 -3.21
C PHE A 149 36.39 11.99 -2.47
N THR A 150 36.66 12.23 -1.19
CA THR A 150 37.44 11.33 -0.32
C THR A 150 36.52 10.47 0.56
N ALA A 151 35.39 11.04 1.01
CA ALA A 151 34.36 10.31 1.75
C ALA A 151 32.98 10.96 1.53
N TYR A 152 31.95 10.15 1.66
CA TYR A 152 30.56 10.60 1.68
C TYR A 152 29.79 9.79 2.71
N ALA A 153 29.18 10.46 3.69
CA ALA A 153 28.39 9.84 4.73
C ALA A 153 26.98 10.38 4.71
N VAL A 154 26.00 9.50 4.84
CA VAL A 154 24.57 9.83 4.81
C VAL A 154 23.88 9.19 5.99
N VAL A 155 23.01 9.96 6.65
CA VAL A 155 22.05 9.46 7.64
C VAL A 155 20.70 10.06 7.30
N ASP A 156 19.77 9.21 6.92
CA ASP A 156 18.42 9.62 6.52
C ASP A 156 17.36 8.94 7.39
N ASP A 157 16.31 9.69 7.70
CA ASP A 157 15.11 9.22 8.39
C ASP A 157 13.91 9.29 7.44
N PHE A 158 13.40 8.12 7.08
CA PHE A 158 12.22 7.94 6.22
C PHE A 158 10.98 7.51 7.02
N GLY A 159 11.04 7.49 8.35
CA GLY A 159 9.99 6.92 9.20
C GLY A 159 9.90 5.40 9.08
N ALA A 160 8.70 4.86 9.08
CA ALA A 160 8.48 3.41 8.92
C ALA A 160 8.74 2.97 7.47
N ILE A 161 9.79 2.17 7.28
CA ILE A 161 10.22 1.70 5.96
C ILE A 161 9.41 0.46 5.56
N LEU A 162 8.70 0.53 4.45
CA LEU A 162 7.96 -0.59 3.88
C LEU A 162 8.89 -1.56 3.12
N ASN A 163 9.84 -1.04 2.35
CA ASN A 163 10.79 -1.84 1.56
C ASN A 163 12.20 -1.24 1.64
N PRO A 164 13.10 -1.82 2.46
CA PRO A 164 14.46 -1.32 2.64
C PRO A 164 15.26 -1.25 1.34
N MET A 165 15.17 -2.27 0.48
CA MET A 165 15.91 -2.32 -0.79
C MET A 165 15.53 -1.17 -1.73
N ILE A 166 14.25 -0.78 -1.76
CA ILE A 166 13.79 0.36 -2.56
C ILE A 166 14.30 1.67 -1.96
N VAL A 167 14.30 1.80 -0.64
CA VAL A 167 14.85 2.99 0.05
C VAL A 167 16.34 3.13 -0.26
N ASP A 168 17.13 2.08 -0.12
CA ASP A 168 18.55 2.08 -0.47
C ASP A 168 18.77 2.50 -1.94
N GLY A 169 17.96 1.96 -2.84
CA GLY A 169 17.99 2.33 -4.25
C GLY A 169 17.68 3.81 -4.51
N GLN A 170 16.76 4.40 -3.75
CA GLN A 170 16.42 5.83 -3.82
C GLN A 170 17.57 6.71 -3.29
N VAL A 171 18.18 6.32 -2.17
CA VAL A 171 19.33 7.04 -1.59
C VAL A 171 20.52 7.01 -2.57
N HIS A 172 20.90 5.83 -3.04
CA HIS A 172 22.01 5.69 -4.01
C HIS A 172 21.74 6.44 -5.31
N GLY A 173 20.51 6.35 -5.83
CA GLY A 173 20.12 7.07 -7.04
C GLY A 173 20.19 8.60 -6.88
N GLY A 174 19.71 9.11 -5.74
CA GLY A 174 19.80 10.55 -5.43
C GLY A 174 21.22 11.05 -5.24
N LEU A 175 22.10 10.25 -4.66
CA LEU A 175 23.52 10.60 -4.49
C LEU A 175 24.29 10.59 -5.82
N ALA A 176 23.94 9.67 -6.74
CA ALA A 176 24.62 9.55 -8.02
C ALA A 176 24.27 10.68 -9.00
N GLN A 177 23.10 11.30 -8.87
CA GLN A 177 22.61 12.39 -9.73
C GLN A 177 23.28 13.72 -9.39
#